data_74c0bec0fe491640621dee41062168e3
#
_entry.id   74c0bec0fe491640621dee41062168e3
#
_cell.length_a   1.000
_cell.length_b   1.000
_cell.length_c   1.000
_cell.angle_alpha   90.00
_cell.angle_beta   90.00
_cell.angle_gamma   90.00
#
_symmetry.space_group_name_H-M   'P 1'
#
loop_
_entity.id
_entity.type
_entity.pdbx_description
1 polymer ?
#
loop_
_entity_poly.entity_id
_entity_poly.type
_entity_poly.pdbx_seq_one_letter_code
_entity_poly.pdbx_strand_id
1 'polypeptide(L)'
;MKSYHIDFEPIGRRGDCPTDKSLLDCARQLGVDLVNLCGGAGTCGGCRVQVMSGTLSRVTSEEKKEFSAEELEQGYRLTCQAYPQSDCKVRVPPESITAQQRTQVEGMAVTVAPKPCVRAYAVTLAPASLTDLRADDERLMTAL
;
A
#
# COMPACT_ATOMS: atom_id res chain seq x y z
N MET A 1 -18.59 22.36 -5.58
CA MET A 1 -18.72 21.04 -6.22
C MET A 1 -19.37 20.11 -5.20
N LYS A 2 -20.30 19.28 -5.63
CA LYS A 2 -20.93 18.31 -4.72
C LYS A 2 -19.99 17.13 -4.55
N SER A 3 -19.79 16.69 -3.31
CA SER A 3 -18.98 15.51 -2.97
C SER A 3 -19.77 14.60 -2.05
N TYR A 4 -19.37 13.33 -2.01
CA TYR A 4 -19.93 12.33 -1.12
C TYR A 4 -18.83 11.64 -0.34
N HIS A 5 -19.14 11.25 0.87
CA HIS A 5 -18.19 10.54 1.72
C HIS A 5 -18.13 9.06 1.34
N ILE A 6 -16.92 8.56 1.06
CA ILE A 6 -16.70 7.17 0.70
C ILE A 6 -15.79 6.51 1.73
N ASP A 7 -16.18 5.33 2.19
CA ASP A 7 -15.41 4.49 3.11
C ASP A 7 -15.04 3.17 2.42
N PHE A 8 -13.73 2.90 2.32
CA PHE A 8 -13.16 1.70 1.73
C PHE A 8 -12.76 0.71 2.82
N GLU A 9 -13.56 -0.36 3.00
CA GLU A 9 -13.29 -1.43 3.95
C GLU A 9 -12.70 -2.68 3.27
N PRO A 10 -11.88 -3.46 3.98
CA PRO A 10 -11.37 -3.30 5.35
C PRO A 10 -10.13 -2.41 5.44
N ILE A 11 -9.79 -1.66 4.40
CA ILE A 11 -8.55 -0.85 4.32
C ILE A 11 -8.60 0.30 5.32
N GLY A 12 -9.80 0.76 5.73
CA GLY A 12 -10.00 1.86 6.66
C GLY A 12 -9.65 3.24 6.08
N ARG A 13 -9.63 3.38 4.75
CA ARG A 13 -9.46 4.66 4.06
C ARG A 13 -10.81 5.26 3.73
N ARG A 14 -10.98 6.51 4.10
CA ARG A 14 -12.22 7.26 3.90
C ARG A 14 -11.95 8.71 3.54
N GLY A 15 -12.86 9.33 2.82
CA GLY A 15 -12.78 10.74 2.46
C GLY A 15 -13.82 11.14 1.43
N ASP A 16 -13.77 12.41 1.03
CA ASP A 16 -14.75 13.01 0.14
C ASP A 16 -14.38 12.79 -1.32
N CYS A 17 -15.34 12.33 -2.08
CA CYS A 17 -15.24 12.03 -3.50
C CYS A 17 -16.17 12.99 -4.28
N PRO A 18 -15.64 13.81 -5.19
CA PRO A 18 -16.45 14.62 -6.09
C PRO A 18 -17.30 13.75 -7.01
N THR A 19 -18.49 14.23 -7.33
CA THR A 19 -19.47 13.48 -8.15
C THR A 19 -19.07 13.29 -9.61
N ASP A 20 -18.11 14.05 -10.09
CA ASP A 20 -17.53 13.97 -11.44
C ASP A 20 -16.37 12.99 -11.55
N LYS A 21 -15.91 12.42 -10.42
CA LYS A 21 -14.84 11.43 -10.38
C LYS A 21 -15.35 10.02 -10.17
N SER A 22 -14.70 9.06 -10.82
CA SER A 22 -14.96 7.64 -10.61
C SER A 22 -14.54 7.21 -9.20
N LEU A 23 -15.13 6.14 -8.67
CA LEU A 23 -14.67 5.56 -7.41
C LEU A 23 -13.19 5.14 -7.45
N LEU A 24 -12.69 4.76 -8.64
CA LEU A 24 -11.28 4.43 -8.82
C LEU A 24 -10.37 5.64 -8.60
N ASP A 25 -10.76 6.81 -9.14
CA ASP A 25 -9.98 8.04 -8.94
C ASP A 25 -10.03 8.51 -7.50
N CYS A 26 -11.18 8.33 -6.85
CA CYS A 26 -11.33 8.61 -5.41
C CYS A 26 -10.49 7.66 -4.56
N ALA A 27 -10.49 6.36 -4.88
CA ALA A 27 -9.65 5.37 -4.23
C ALA A 27 -8.17 5.77 -4.29
N ARG A 28 -7.68 6.13 -5.48
CA ARG A 28 -6.29 6.59 -5.68
C ARG A 28 -5.96 7.82 -4.85
N GLN A 29 -6.86 8.81 -4.81
CA GLN A 29 -6.66 10.03 -3.99
C GLN A 29 -6.57 9.72 -2.50
N LEU A 30 -7.28 8.70 -2.03
CA LEU A 30 -7.27 8.24 -0.65
C LEU A 30 -6.15 7.23 -0.34
N GLY A 31 -5.29 6.92 -1.33
CA GLY A 31 -4.20 5.98 -1.16
C GLY A 31 -4.66 4.52 -1.10
N VAL A 32 -5.76 4.21 -1.81
CA VAL A 32 -6.25 2.84 -2.02
C VAL A 32 -5.87 2.42 -3.44
N ASP A 33 -4.90 1.54 -3.56
CA ASP A 33 -4.41 1.06 -4.84
C ASP A 33 -5.21 -0.17 -5.28
N LEU A 34 -6.10 0.04 -6.25
CA LEU A 34 -6.90 -1.02 -6.85
C LEU A 34 -6.31 -1.49 -8.17
N VAL A 35 -6.41 -2.78 -8.44
CA VAL A 35 -6.00 -3.38 -9.71
C VAL A 35 -6.74 -2.72 -10.86
N ASN A 36 -6.01 -2.13 -11.80
CA ASN A 36 -6.56 -1.43 -12.96
C ASN A 36 -5.70 -1.63 -14.20
N LEU A 37 -5.67 -2.84 -14.71
CA LEU A 37 -4.85 -3.22 -15.87
C LEU A 37 -5.35 -2.62 -17.19
N CYS A 38 -6.65 -2.34 -17.29
CA CYS A 38 -7.28 -1.81 -18.51
C CYS A 38 -7.29 -0.27 -18.58
N GLY A 39 -6.67 0.43 -17.62
CA GLY A 39 -6.66 1.89 -17.61
C GLY A 39 -8.02 2.56 -17.41
N GLY A 40 -9.02 1.84 -16.88
CA GLY A 40 -10.37 2.36 -16.65
C GLY A 40 -11.39 1.98 -17.70
N ALA A 41 -11.04 1.18 -18.69
CA ALA A 41 -11.94 0.75 -19.76
C ALA A 41 -13.05 -0.23 -19.31
N GLY A 42 -13.00 -0.75 -18.09
CA GLY A 42 -14.00 -1.66 -17.54
C GLY A 42 -13.92 -3.10 -18.06
N THR A 43 -12.79 -3.50 -18.66
CA THR A 43 -12.66 -4.79 -19.36
C THR A 43 -11.79 -5.83 -18.64
N CYS A 44 -11.15 -5.48 -17.51
CA CYS A 44 -10.26 -6.40 -16.80
C CYS A 44 -10.83 -6.98 -15.51
N GLY A 45 -11.98 -6.49 -15.05
CA GLY A 45 -12.63 -6.94 -13.81
C GLY A 45 -11.84 -6.72 -12.52
N GLY A 46 -10.59 -6.23 -12.60
CA GLY A 46 -9.69 -6.17 -11.47
C GLY A 46 -10.05 -5.15 -10.39
N CYS A 47 -10.71 -4.07 -10.76
CA CYS A 47 -11.10 -3.00 -9.84
C CYS A 47 -12.49 -3.20 -9.21
N ARG A 48 -12.86 -4.46 -8.93
CA ARG A 48 -14.17 -4.78 -8.35
C ARG A 48 -14.26 -4.40 -6.88
N VAL A 49 -15.40 -3.92 -6.47
CA VAL A 49 -15.77 -3.67 -5.07
C VAL A 49 -17.21 -4.13 -4.85
N GLN A 50 -17.55 -4.34 -3.59
CA GLN A 50 -18.93 -4.62 -3.19
C GLN A 50 -19.51 -3.42 -2.44
N VAL A 51 -20.63 -2.89 -2.90
CA VAL A 51 -21.35 -1.80 -2.24
C VAL A 51 -22.09 -2.35 -1.02
N MET A 52 -21.71 -1.90 0.17
CA MET A 52 -22.34 -2.30 1.42
C MET A 52 -23.49 -1.36 1.80
N SER A 53 -23.33 -0.07 1.48
CA SER A 53 -24.38 0.95 1.68
C SER A 53 -24.15 2.12 0.73
N GLY A 54 -25.21 2.88 0.48
CA GLY A 54 -25.18 4.03 -0.42
C GLY A 54 -25.61 3.70 -1.83
N THR A 55 -25.51 4.69 -2.72
CA THR A 55 -25.96 4.61 -4.11
C THR A 55 -24.87 5.07 -5.06
N LEU A 56 -24.67 4.31 -6.12
CA LEU A 56 -23.77 4.62 -7.21
C LEU A 56 -24.55 4.88 -8.51
N SER A 57 -23.85 5.34 -9.53
CA SER A 57 -24.39 5.48 -10.89
C SER A 57 -24.98 4.17 -11.39
N ARG A 58 -25.81 4.25 -12.44
CA ARG A 58 -26.39 3.05 -13.08
C ARG A 58 -25.31 2.09 -13.56
N VAL A 59 -25.61 0.80 -13.50
CA VAL A 59 -24.74 -0.27 -14.00
C VAL A 59 -24.51 -0.07 -15.50
N THR A 60 -23.24 -0.11 -15.91
CA THR A 60 -22.84 0.08 -17.31
C THR A 60 -22.94 -1.22 -18.12
N SER A 61 -22.79 -1.13 -19.45
CA SER A 61 -22.73 -2.29 -20.34
C SER A 61 -21.52 -3.16 -20.09
N GLU A 62 -20.41 -2.55 -19.70
CA GLU A 62 -19.14 -3.21 -19.37
C GLU A 62 -19.28 -4.03 -18.08
N GLU A 63 -19.91 -3.45 -17.06
CA GLU A 63 -20.19 -4.16 -15.81
C GLU A 63 -21.11 -5.37 -16.00
N LYS A 64 -22.11 -5.26 -16.90
CA LYS A 64 -23.01 -6.38 -17.24
C LYS A 64 -22.33 -7.52 -18.00
N LYS A 65 -21.20 -7.26 -18.65
CA LYS A 65 -20.38 -8.29 -19.31
C LYS A 65 -19.44 -8.97 -18.31
N GLU A 66 -18.99 -8.22 -17.32
CA GLU A 66 -18.01 -8.65 -16.35
C GLU A 66 -18.62 -9.38 -15.16
N PHE A 67 -19.82 -8.98 -14.73
CA PHE A 67 -20.52 -9.53 -13.59
C PHE A 67 -21.78 -10.31 -14.01
N SER A 68 -22.05 -11.39 -13.29
CA SER A 68 -23.33 -12.08 -13.36
C SER A 68 -24.45 -11.22 -12.77
N ALA A 69 -25.70 -11.56 -13.09
CA ALA A 69 -26.87 -10.88 -12.51
C ALA A 69 -26.88 -10.98 -10.97
N GLU A 70 -26.47 -12.13 -10.43
CA GLU A 70 -26.37 -12.39 -8.99
C GLU A 70 -25.33 -11.51 -8.31
N GLU A 71 -24.14 -11.33 -8.93
CA GLU A 71 -23.10 -10.46 -8.41
C GLU A 71 -23.55 -8.99 -8.40
N LEU A 72 -24.24 -8.54 -9.45
CA LEU A 72 -24.80 -7.18 -9.50
C LEU A 72 -25.87 -6.96 -8.42
N GLU A 73 -26.71 -7.97 -8.14
CA GLU A 73 -27.68 -7.93 -7.04
C GLU A 73 -27.02 -7.91 -5.67
N GLN A 74 -25.88 -8.60 -5.51
CA GLN A 74 -25.05 -8.56 -4.31
C GLN A 74 -24.27 -7.25 -4.14
N GLY A 75 -24.39 -6.33 -5.10
CA GLY A 75 -23.77 -5.02 -5.05
C GLY A 75 -22.35 -4.94 -5.58
N TYR A 76 -21.89 -5.92 -6.35
CA TYR A 76 -20.57 -5.83 -6.99
C TYR A 76 -20.59 -4.79 -8.11
N ARG A 77 -19.56 -3.96 -8.15
CA ARG A 77 -19.38 -2.87 -9.11
C ARG A 77 -17.89 -2.73 -9.51
N LEU A 78 -17.65 -2.19 -10.71
CA LEU A 78 -16.32 -1.77 -11.14
C LEU A 78 -16.07 -0.31 -10.71
N THR A 79 -15.05 -0.08 -9.90
CA THR A 79 -14.75 1.29 -9.42
C THR A 79 -14.44 2.26 -10.54
N CYS A 80 -13.87 1.79 -11.66
CA CYS A 80 -13.58 2.63 -12.82
C CYS A 80 -14.82 3.07 -13.60
N GLN A 81 -15.95 2.36 -13.44
CA GLN A 81 -17.22 2.64 -14.15
C GLN A 81 -18.28 3.27 -13.23
N ALA A 82 -18.06 3.22 -11.92
CA ALA A 82 -19.02 3.65 -10.91
C ALA A 82 -18.69 5.05 -10.37
N TYR A 83 -19.71 5.88 -10.27
CA TYR A 83 -19.66 7.25 -9.75
C TYR A 83 -20.56 7.36 -8.51
N PRO A 84 -20.15 8.04 -7.43
CA PRO A 84 -20.96 8.17 -6.24
C PRO A 84 -22.17 9.09 -6.45
N GLN A 85 -23.32 8.68 -5.93
CA GLN A 85 -24.56 9.48 -5.91
C GLN A 85 -25.07 9.75 -4.48
N SER A 86 -24.50 9.10 -3.49
CA SER A 86 -24.68 9.34 -2.06
C SER A 86 -23.40 8.98 -1.31
N ASP A 87 -23.38 9.20 -0.01
CA ASP A 87 -22.36 8.62 0.86
C ASP A 87 -22.40 7.10 0.73
N CYS A 88 -21.24 6.49 0.53
CA CYS A 88 -21.12 5.07 0.24
C CYS A 88 -20.10 4.40 1.13
N LYS A 89 -20.40 3.15 1.49
CA LYS A 89 -19.48 2.23 2.12
C LYS A 89 -19.24 1.06 1.17
N VAL A 90 -18.00 0.85 0.80
CA VAL A 90 -17.63 -0.19 -0.15
C VAL A 90 -16.63 -1.15 0.46
N ARG A 91 -16.84 -2.42 0.23
CA ARG A 91 -15.90 -3.47 0.60
C ARG A 91 -14.98 -3.76 -0.57
N VAL A 92 -13.68 -3.71 -0.34
CA VAL A 92 -12.66 -4.05 -1.33
C VAL A 92 -12.25 -5.51 -1.11
N PRO A 93 -12.53 -6.41 -2.06
CA PRO A 93 -12.05 -7.78 -1.99
C PRO A 93 -10.51 -7.84 -2.08
N PRO A 94 -9.86 -8.80 -1.41
CA PRO A 94 -8.40 -8.92 -1.41
C PRO A 94 -7.77 -9.00 -2.81
N GLU A 95 -8.46 -9.66 -3.75
CA GLU A 95 -8.02 -9.81 -5.14
C GLU A 95 -8.05 -8.51 -5.94
N SER A 96 -8.79 -7.50 -5.48
CA SER A 96 -8.87 -6.19 -6.11
C SER A 96 -7.83 -5.20 -5.60
N ILE A 97 -7.14 -5.54 -4.54
CA ILE A 97 -6.05 -4.72 -4.00
C ILE A 97 -4.80 -5.05 -4.81
N THR A 98 -4.17 -4.04 -5.39
CA THR A 98 -2.83 -4.20 -5.92
C THR A 98 -1.96 -4.58 -4.72
N ALA A 99 -1.55 -5.84 -4.65
CA ALA A 99 -0.57 -6.24 -3.65
C ALA A 99 0.60 -5.28 -3.82
N GLN A 100 0.86 -4.43 -2.82
CA GLN A 100 2.20 -3.86 -2.72
C GLN A 100 3.11 -5.05 -2.97
N GLN A 101 3.96 -4.99 -3.98
CA GLN A 101 4.99 -6.00 -4.18
C GLN A 101 5.76 -6.06 -2.85
N ARG A 102 5.26 -6.90 -1.95
CA ARG A 102 6.05 -7.34 -0.81
C ARG A 102 7.12 -8.18 -1.47
N THR A 103 8.24 -7.53 -1.74
CA THR A 103 9.47 -8.23 -2.03
C THR A 103 9.59 -9.32 -0.97
N GLN A 104 9.23 -10.55 -1.35
CA GLN A 104 9.35 -11.80 -0.61
C GLN A 104 9.19 -11.67 0.92
N VAL A 105 7.96 -11.82 1.41
CA VAL A 105 7.71 -12.00 2.86
C VAL A 105 8.15 -13.40 3.32
N GLU A 106 8.22 -14.36 2.39
CA GLU A 106 8.67 -15.74 2.65
C GLU A 106 9.69 -16.14 1.58
N GLY A 107 10.93 -15.71 1.78
CA GLY A 107 12.07 -16.31 1.10
C GLY A 107 12.62 -17.46 1.95
N MET A 108 13.25 -18.44 1.32
CA MET A 108 14.09 -19.38 2.05
C MET A 108 15.12 -18.58 2.84
N ALA A 109 15.10 -18.73 4.18
CA ALA A 109 16.09 -18.10 5.03
C ALA A 109 17.46 -18.66 4.69
N VAL A 110 18.21 -17.95 3.86
CA VAL A 110 19.62 -18.24 3.63
C VAL A 110 20.40 -17.62 4.77
N THR A 111 21.01 -18.45 5.59
CA THR A 111 21.91 -17.96 6.62
C THR A 111 23.15 -17.37 5.95
N VAL A 112 23.18 -16.05 5.84
CA VAL A 112 24.34 -15.32 5.34
C VAL A 112 25.20 -14.93 6.55
N ALA A 113 26.44 -15.42 6.59
CA ALA A 113 27.41 -14.92 7.55
C ALA A 113 27.84 -13.51 7.14
N PRO A 114 27.47 -12.46 7.86
CA PRO A 114 27.85 -11.11 7.51
C PRO A 114 29.36 -10.95 7.66
N LYS A 115 30.02 -10.42 6.64
CA LYS A 115 31.40 -9.94 6.71
C LYS A 115 31.35 -8.41 6.79
N PRO A 116 31.23 -7.84 7.98
CA PRO A 116 31.19 -6.39 8.12
C PRO A 116 32.51 -5.78 7.70
N CYS A 117 32.46 -4.69 6.93
CA CYS A 117 33.65 -3.91 6.58
C CYS A 117 34.14 -3.05 7.74
N VAL A 118 33.31 -2.91 8.78
CA VAL A 118 33.66 -2.21 10.02
C VAL A 118 33.60 -3.22 11.17
N ARG A 119 34.61 -3.26 11.99
CA ARG A 119 34.69 -4.12 13.17
C ARG A 119 34.96 -3.28 14.41
N ALA A 120 34.32 -3.62 15.52
CA ALA A 120 34.60 -3.02 16.82
C ALA A 120 35.68 -3.81 17.52
N TYR A 121 36.69 -3.11 18.06
CA TYR A 121 37.74 -3.68 18.89
C TYR A 121 37.67 -3.04 20.28
N ALA A 122 37.70 -3.85 21.32
CA ALA A 122 37.84 -3.37 22.68
C ALA A 122 39.34 -3.22 22.97
N VAL A 123 39.78 -1.99 23.20
CA VAL A 123 41.19 -1.69 23.50
C VAL A 123 41.27 -1.11 24.90
N THR A 124 42.19 -1.63 25.71
CA THR A 124 42.46 -1.11 27.03
C THR A 124 43.78 -0.36 27.00
N LEU A 125 43.73 0.95 27.23
CA LEU A 125 44.92 1.79 27.32
C LEU A 125 45.34 1.99 28.77
N ALA A 126 46.65 1.99 29.04
CA ALA A 126 47.15 2.40 30.31
C ALA A 126 46.80 3.87 30.60
N PRO A 127 46.56 4.28 31.84
CA PRO A 127 46.33 5.68 32.17
C PRO A 127 47.45 6.58 31.66
N ALA A 128 47.12 7.79 31.24
CA ALA A 128 48.11 8.79 30.85
C ALA A 128 49.05 9.09 32.03
N SER A 129 50.35 9.21 31.75
CA SER A 129 51.35 9.52 32.77
C SER A 129 52.36 10.53 32.23
N LEU A 130 53.02 11.26 33.14
CA LEU A 130 54.05 12.21 32.76
C LEU A 130 55.33 11.53 32.21
N THR A 131 55.45 10.23 32.33
CA THR A 131 56.54 9.42 31.78
C THR A 131 56.27 8.92 30.36
N ASP A 132 55.01 8.93 29.89
CA ASP A 132 54.61 8.60 28.56
C ASP A 132 53.90 9.81 27.92
N LEU A 133 54.67 10.57 27.15
CA LEU A 133 54.21 11.80 26.50
C LEU A 133 53.62 11.58 25.10
N ARG A 134 53.40 10.32 24.68
CA ARG A 134 52.79 10.04 23.40
C ARG A 134 51.32 10.51 23.39
N ALA A 135 50.91 11.00 22.24
CA ALA A 135 49.50 11.39 22.02
C ALA A 135 48.57 10.15 22.10
N ASP A 136 47.32 10.36 22.44
CA ASP A 136 46.34 9.27 22.63
C ASP A 136 46.09 8.45 21.36
N ASP A 137 46.21 9.04 20.18
CA ASP A 137 46.14 8.36 18.90
C ASP A 137 47.32 7.40 18.68
N GLU A 138 48.55 7.83 19.01
CA GLU A 138 49.74 6.97 18.94
C GLU A 138 49.65 5.80 19.92
N ARG A 139 49.15 6.06 21.12
CA ARG A 139 48.93 5.03 22.16
C ARG A 139 47.90 4.01 21.72
N LEU A 140 46.81 4.48 21.10
CA LEU A 140 45.75 3.64 20.55
C LEU A 140 46.27 2.77 19.41
N MET A 141 46.99 3.37 18.44
CA MET A 141 47.57 2.64 17.31
C MET A 141 48.59 1.57 17.73
N THR A 142 49.27 1.77 18.88
CA THR A 142 50.24 0.80 19.42
C THR A 142 49.50 -0.38 20.12
N ALA A 143 48.28 -0.16 20.59
CA ALA A 143 47.48 -1.14 21.33
C ALA A 143 46.55 -1.98 20.44
N LEU A 144 46.35 -1.61 19.15
CA LEU A 144 45.60 -2.32 18.14
C LEU A 144 46.42 -3.37 17.44
#